data_23facc3922f42bd37813a1d252bb817c
#
_entry.id   23facc3922f42bd37813a1d252bb817c
#
_cell.length_a   1.000
_cell.length_b   1.000
_cell.length_c   1.000
_cell.angle_alpha   90.00
_cell.angle_beta   90.00
_cell.angle_gamma   90.00
#
_symmetry.space_group_name_H-M   'P 1'
#
loop_
_entity.id
_entity.type
_entity.pdbx_description
1 polymer ?
#
loop_
_entity_poly.entity_id
_entity_poly.type
_entity_poly.pdbx_seq_one_letter_code
_entity_poly.pdbx_strand_id
1 'polypeptide(L)' 'GQRTQLLEQVSIIRKENPYKQLVDVYEEAYSKVMKTQ' A
#
# COMPACT_ATOMS: atom_id res chain seq x y z
N GLY A 1 9.77 -1.38 11.00
CA GLY A 1 9.95 -2.51 10.14
C GLY A 1 9.20 -2.39 8.82
N GLN A 2 9.47 -3.35 7.97
CA GLN A 2 8.86 -3.36 6.64
C GLN A 2 7.34 -3.50 6.73
N ARG A 3 6.86 -4.21 7.73
CA ARG A 3 5.43 -4.38 7.90
C ARG A 3 4.75 -3.05 8.16
N THR A 4 5.36 -2.25 9.00
CA THR A 4 4.78 -0.94 9.32
C THR A 4 4.70 -0.08 8.07
N GLN A 5 5.76 -0.08 7.26
CA GLN A 5 5.76 0.69 6.03
C GLN A 5 4.67 0.20 5.08
N LEU A 6 4.52 -1.10 4.96
CA LEU A 6 3.49 -1.65 4.09
C LEU A 6 2.10 -1.22 4.55
N LEU A 7 1.84 -1.31 5.83
CA LEU A 7 0.55 -0.93 6.37
C LEU A 7 0.28 0.55 6.17
N GLU A 8 1.31 1.37 6.32
CA GLU A 8 1.15 2.80 6.08
C GLU A 8 0.77 3.08 4.64
N GLN A 9 1.45 2.43 3.70
CA GLN A 9 1.13 2.62 2.31
C GLN A 9 -0.29 2.15 2.00
N VAL A 10 -0.68 1.01 2.55
CA VAL A 10 -2.03 0.52 2.35
C VAL A 10 -3.05 1.54 2.86
N SER A 11 -2.80 2.09 4.02
CA SER A 11 -3.71 3.08 4.60
C SER A 11 -3.84 4.31 3.71
N ILE A 12 -2.70 4.79 3.21
CA ILE A 12 -2.70 5.97 2.35
C ILE A 12 -3.47 5.69 1.07
N ILE A 13 -3.19 4.55 0.45
CA ILE A 13 -3.84 4.20 -0.81
C ILE A 13 -5.35 4.09 -0.63
N ARG A 14 -5.76 3.44 0.46
CA ARG A 14 -7.19 3.30 0.73
C ARG A 14 -7.86 4.64 0.98
N LYS A 15 -7.12 5.55 1.57
CA LYS A 15 -7.66 6.87 1.83
C LYS A 15 -7.90 7.64 0.53
N GLU A 16 -6.97 7.51 -0.40
CA GLU A 16 -7.09 8.21 -1.68
C GLU A 16 -8.02 7.50 -2.64
N ASN A 17 -8.08 6.19 -2.55
CA ASN A 17 -8.88 5.39 -3.48
C ASN A 17 -9.72 4.38 -2.70
N PRO A 18 -10.79 4.85 -2.03
CA PRO A 18 -11.61 3.96 -1.21
C PRO A 18 -12.35 2.91 -2.04
N TYR A 19 -12.42 3.10 -3.35
CA TYR A 19 -13.12 2.13 -4.21
C TYR A 19 -12.22 0.99 -4.64
N LYS A 20 -10.92 1.11 -4.43
CA LYS A 20 -9.99 0.07 -4.86
C LYS A 20 -10.20 -1.20 -4.06
N GLN A 21 -10.05 -2.32 -4.74
CA GLN A 21 -10.13 -3.61 -4.09
C GLN A 21 -8.89 -3.84 -3.24
N LEU A 22 -9.06 -4.67 -2.20
CA LEU A 22 -7.94 -4.95 -1.30
C LEU A 22 -6.74 -5.51 -2.04
N VAL A 23 -6.99 -6.38 -3.01
CA VAL A 23 -5.90 -6.98 -3.77
C VAL A 23 -5.09 -5.89 -4.48
N ASP A 24 -5.79 -4.98 -5.13
CA ASP A 24 -5.11 -3.91 -5.85
C ASP A 24 -4.35 -3.00 -4.88
N VAL A 25 -4.96 -2.71 -3.74
CA VAL A 25 -4.32 -1.85 -2.76
C VAL A 25 -3.01 -2.47 -2.28
N TYR A 26 -3.05 -3.76 -1.96
CA TYR A 26 -1.85 -4.43 -1.48
C TYR A 26 -0.79 -4.52 -2.56
N GLU A 27 -1.19 -4.80 -3.78
CA GLU A 27 -0.21 -4.86 -4.87
C GLU A 27 0.48 -3.52 -5.05
N GLU A 28 -0.28 -2.46 -5.02
CA GLU A 28 0.30 -1.13 -5.16
C GLU A 28 1.20 -0.80 -3.98
N ALA A 29 0.77 -1.17 -2.78
CA ALA A 29 1.58 -0.93 -1.59
C ALA A 29 2.90 -1.69 -1.66
N TYR A 30 2.85 -2.94 -2.07
CA TYR A 30 4.06 -3.74 -2.22
C TYR A 30 5.00 -3.11 -3.24
N SER A 31 4.44 -2.66 -4.35
CA SER A 31 5.26 -2.04 -5.39
C SER A 31 5.97 -0.81 -4.85
N LYS A 32 5.26 0.00 -4.09
CA LYS A 32 5.86 1.21 -3.54
C LYS A 32 6.93 0.90 -2.51
N VAL A 33 6.66 -0.06 -1.64
CA VAL A 33 7.64 -0.42 -0.62
C VAL A 33 8.89 -0.99 -1.26
N MET A 34 8.73 -1.81 -2.26
CA MET A 34 9.88 -2.42 -2.92
C MET A 34 10.69 -1.41 -3.71
N LYS A 35 10.02 -0.43 -4.28
CA LYS A 35 10.72 0.57 -5.08
C LYS A 35 11.51 1.56 -4.26
N THR A 36 11.20 1.66 -2.99
CA THR A 36 11.83 2.66 -2.12
C THR A 36 13.20 2.24 -1.65
N GLN A 37 13.75 1.23 -2.17
CA GLN A 37 15.07 0.80 -1.71
C GLN A 37 16.18 1.51 -2.43
#